data_7fbf6ac76ab10f09969c2f19416c12fc
#
_entry.id   7fbf6ac76ab10f09969c2f19416c12fc
#
_cell.length_a   1.000
_cell.length_b   1.000
_cell.length_c   1.000
_cell.angle_alpha   90.00
_cell.angle_beta   90.00
_cell.angle_gamma   90.00
#
_symmetry.space_group_name_H-M   'P 1'
#
loop_
_entity.id
_entity.type
_entity.pdbx_description
1 polymer ?
#
loop_
_entity_poly.entity_id
_entity_poly.type
_entity_poly.pdbx_seq_one_letter_code
_entity_poly.pdbx_strand_id
1 'polypeptide(L)'
;FPQWLMRKKPAKTKFEAWLQSNDPEFMRWNEHWYKAVCRVVAPHQITHKEKGKPGVILFQVENEFNRIKWFPSADKKDYLVKLTELTRKYGIDVPIITCWTSEARNVPEGPLNGVVDMVNSYPRWEIEKNFGRLINQQLKSQPGKPLISGELQGGWYSDVAGKLSWKQDGVAPVQTQNITLYALQRGFCGISYYMTVGGTNFDDWASRQTTTTYDFAAAISENGSVNERFRRFRGLAELLKEHGTKIARAVLTPV
;
A
#
# COMPACT_ATOMS: atom_id res chain seq x y z
N PHE A 1 13.97 -6.77 4.80
CA PHE A 1 14.19 -8.17 5.21
C PHE A 1 15.09 -8.23 6.43
N PRO A 2 14.92 -9.24 7.33
CA PRO A 2 15.82 -9.43 8.46
C PRO A 2 17.25 -9.68 8.00
N GLN A 3 18.24 -9.06 8.65
CA GLN A 3 19.65 -9.17 8.26
C GLN A 3 20.15 -10.64 8.26
N TRP A 4 19.67 -11.46 9.21
CA TRP A 4 20.05 -12.88 9.26
C TRP A 4 19.60 -13.64 8.02
N LEU A 5 18.45 -13.28 7.43
CA LEU A 5 17.98 -13.89 6.19
C LEU A 5 18.85 -13.45 5.01
N MET A 6 19.20 -12.18 4.95
CA MET A 6 20.07 -11.62 3.93
C MET A 6 21.48 -12.26 3.94
N ARG A 7 21.96 -12.68 5.10
CA ARG A 7 23.27 -13.33 5.26
C ARG A 7 23.31 -14.82 4.89
N LYS A 8 22.16 -15.47 4.67
CA LYS A 8 22.13 -16.92 4.39
C LYS A 8 22.72 -17.32 3.06
N LYS A 9 22.62 -16.45 2.06
CA LYS A 9 23.26 -16.64 0.75
C LYS A 9 24.10 -15.42 0.43
N PRO A 10 25.41 -15.59 0.15
CA PRO A 10 26.24 -14.48 -0.26
C PRO A 10 25.68 -13.86 -1.56
N ALA A 11 25.58 -12.57 -1.60
CA ALA A 11 25.15 -11.83 -2.79
C ALA A 11 26.12 -12.12 -3.94
N LYS A 12 25.67 -12.84 -4.95
CA LYS A 12 26.45 -13.05 -6.19
C LYS A 12 26.38 -11.84 -7.13
N THR A 13 25.49 -10.92 -6.86
CA THR A 13 25.24 -9.69 -7.63
C THR A 13 24.97 -8.52 -6.69
N LYS A 14 24.91 -7.28 -7.20
CA LYS A 14 24.62 -6.06 -6.43
C LYS A 14 23.29 -6.10 -5.64
N PHE A 15 22.43 -7.07 -5.92
CA PHE A 15 21.14 -7.26 -5.27
C PHE A 15 20.96 -8.75 -5.02
N GLU A 16 20.46 -9.09 -3.86
CA GLU A 16 20.24 -10.46 -3.42
C GLU A 16 19.07 -11.09 -4.20
N ALA A 17 19.38 -11.57 -5.40
CA ALA A 17 18.41 -12.05 -6.39
C ALA A 17 17.52 -13.21 -5.93
N TRP A 18 17.79 -13.81 -4.76
CA TRP A 18 16.98 -14.88 -4.19
C TRP A 18 15.84 -14.40 -3.30
N LEU A 19 15.92 -13.15 -2.79
CA LEU A 19 14.85 -12.52 -2.01
C LEU A 19 13.70 -12.09 -2.93
N GLN A 20 12.48 -12.12 -2.42
CA GLN A 20 11.25 -11.83 -3.17
C GLN A 20 11.16 -12.63 -4.50
N SER A 21 11.50 -13.90 -4.43
CA SER A 21 11.51 -14.79 -5.58
C SER A 21 10.97 -16.18 -5.23
N ASN A 22 10.91 -17.05 -6.24
CA ASN A 22 10.57 -18.46 -6.06
C ASN A 22 11.73 -19.33 -5.57
N ASP A 23 12.83 -18.73 -5.09
CA ASP A 23 13.92 -19.49 -4.48
C ASP A 23 13.36 -20.39 -3.35
N PRO A 24 13.65 -21.70 -3.35
CA PRO A 24 13.04 -22.64 -2.41
C PRO A 24 13.33 -22.30 -0.95
N GLU A 25 14.51 -21.77 -0.64
CA GLU A 25 14.84 -21.37 0.72
C GLU A 25 14.07 -20.12 1.14
N PHE A 26 13.97 -19.14 0.25
CA PHE A 26 13.18 -17.93 0.50
C PHE A 26 11.70 -18.27 0.70
N MET A 27 11.14 -19.14 -0.16
CA MET A 27 9.76 -19.58 -0.04
C MET A 27 9.51 -20.38 1.24
N ARG A 28 10.45 -21.18 1.70
CA ARG A 28 10.37 -21.87 3.01
C ARG A 28 10.27 -20.88 4.18
N TRP A 29 11.00 -19.78 4.14
CA TRP A 29 10.93 -18.73 5.16
C TRP A 29 9.65 -17.90 5.05
N ASN A 30 9.17 -17.64 3.83
CA ASN A 30 7.84 -17.04 3.62
C ASN A 30 6.75 -17.92 4.22
N GLU A 31 6.77 -19.23 3.95
CA GLU A 31 5.79 -20.15 4.50
C GLU A 31 5.81 -20.14 6.04
N HIS A 32 7.00 -20.15 6.64
CA HIS A 32 7.14 -20.05 8.09
C HIS A 32 6.51 -18.76 8.64
N TRP A 33 6.77 -17.62 7.98
CA TRP A 33 6.20 -16.34 8.33
C TRP A 33 4.68 -16.32 8.17
N TYR A 34 4.18 -16.70 6.99
CA TYR A 34 2.74 -16.70 6.70
C TYR A 34 1.97 -17.62 7.65
N LYS A 35 2.51 -18.80 7.96
CA LYS A 35 1.92 -19.70 8.95
C LYS A 35 1.75 -19.03 10.31
N ALA A 36 2.76 -18.29 10.78
CA ALA A 36 2.69 -17.61 12.07
C ALA A 36 1.69 -16.44 12.04
N VAL A 37 1.77 -15.56 11.03
CA VAL A 37 0.91 -14.37 10.91
C VAL A 37 -0.54 -14.75 10.66
N CYS A 38 -0.81 -15.65 9.72
CA CYS A 38 -2.17 -16.07 9.39
C CYS A 38 -2.85 -16.75 10.59
N ARG A 39 -2.10 -17.52 11.38
CA ARG A 39 -2.63 -18.13 12.63
C ARG A 39 -3.17 -17.07 13.60
N VAL A 40 -2.52 -15.91 13.67
CA VAL A 40 -2.97 -14.81 14.52
C VAL A 40 -4.14 -14.07 13.87
N VAL A 41 -4.09 -13.83 12.57
CA VAL A 41 -5.08 -13.00 11.85
C VAL A 41 -6.38 -13.76 11.57
N ALA A 42 -6.32 -15.04 11.23
CA ALA A 42 -7.47 -15.81 10.79
C ALA A 42 -8.69 -15.74 11.73
N PRO A 43 -8.57 -15.83 13.05
CA PRO A 43 -9.72 -15.73 13.96
C PRO A 43 -10.35 -14.32 14.00
N HIS A 44 -9.64 -13.32 13.49
CA HIS A 44 -10.08 -11.93 13.50
C HIS A 44 -10.68 -11.44 12.18
N GLN A 45 -10.81 -12.31 11.20
CA GLN A 45 -11.47 -11.96 9.94
C GLN A 45 -12.96 -11.68 10.14
N ILE A 46 -13.49 -10.74 9.35
CA ILE A 46 -14.92 -10.36 9.46
C ILE A 46 -15.85 -11.54 9.16
N THR A 47 -15.41 -12.46 8.32
CA THR A 47 -16.09 -13.71 7.99
C THR A 47 -16.23 -14.68 9.17
N HIS A 48 -15.40 -14.52 10.21
CA HIS A 48 -15.40 -15.31 11.43
C HIS A 48 -16.02 -14.56 12.62
N LYS A 49 -16.62 -13.40 12.39
CA LYS A 49 -17.26 -12.59 13.43
C LYS A 49 -18.78 -12.63 13.30
N GLU A 50 -19.46 -12.39 14.40
CA GLU A 50 -20.88 -12.12 14.40
C GLU A 50 -21.19 -10.88 13.54
N LYS A 51 -22.37 -10.89 12.89
CA LYS A 51 -22.79 -9.78 12.05
C LYS A 51 -22.74 -8.44 12.80
N GLY A 52 -22.07 -7.46 12.19
CA GLY A 52 -21.91 -6.11 12.75
C GLY A 52 -20.72 -5.95 13.70
N LYS A 53 -19.98 -7.01 14.00
CA LYS A 53 -18.73 -6.90 14.77
C LYS A 53 -17.57 -6.52 13.86
N PRO A 54 -16.60 -5.71 14.33
CA PRO A 54 -15.43 -5.35 13.56
C PRO A 54 -14.51 -6.56 13.33
N GLY A 55 -13.83 -6.58 12.19
CA GLY A 55 -12.86 -7.62 11.86
C GLY A 55 -11.97 -7.22 10.69
N VAL A 56 -10.99 -8.05 10.40
CA VAL A 56 -10.13 -7.90 9.22
C VAL A 56 -10.98 -8.12 7.97
N ILE A 57 -11.00 -7.14 7.06
CA ILE A 57 -11.81 -7.17 5.85
C ILE A 57 -11.00 -7.47 4.59
N LEU A 58 -9.70 -7.22 4.61
CA LEU A 58 -8.76 -7.41 3.50
C LEU A 58 -7.43 -7.89 4.06
N PHE A 59 -6.71 -8.72 3.30
CA PHE A 59 -5.36 -9.18 3.65
C PHE A 59 -4.40 -8.86 2.52
N GLN A 60 -3.33 -8.12 2.81
CA GLN A 60 -2.34 -7.73 1.81
C GLN A 60 -1.19 -8.73 1.73
N VAL A 61 -0.86 -9.13 0.50
CA VAL A 61 0.38 -9.85 0.18
C VAL A 61 1.29 -8.92 -0.62
N GLU A 62 2.54 -8.82 -0.18
CA GLU A 62 3.56 -7.94 -0.78
C GLU A 62 3.19 -6.44 -0.82
N ASN A 63 4.19 -5.63 -1.02
CA ASN A 63 4.07 -4.19 -1.22
C ASN A 63 5.10 -3.70 -2.23
N GLU A 64 4.67 -3.01 -3.28
CA GLU A 64 5.51 -2.41 -4.31
C GLU A 64 6.56 -3.39 -4.90
N PHE A 65 6.18 -4.64 -4.95
CA PHE A 65 7.04 -5.78 -5.26
C PHE A 65 7.85 -5.63 -6.54
N ASN A 66 7.35 -4.90 -7.52
CA ASN A 66 7.95 -4.84 -8.82
C ASN A 66 8.94 -3.69 -9.03
N ARG A 67 9.29 -2.94 -8.01
CA ARG A 67 10.47 -2.05 -8.09
C ARG A 67 11.77 -2.81 -8.31
N ILE A 68 11.75 -4.13 -8.11
CA ILE A 68 12.90 -5.01 -8.38
C ILE A 68 12.88 -5.38 -9.87
N LYS A 69 13.65 -4.68 -10.66
CA LYS A 69 13.74 -4.83 -12.14
C LYS A 69 14.38 -6.14 -12.63
N TRP A 70 14.87 -6.98 -11.73
CA TRP A 70 15.79 -8.08 -12.05
C TRP A 70 15.10 -9.42 -12.33
N PHE A 71 13.80 -9.54 -12.07
CA PHE A 71 13.07 -10.78 -12.27
C PHE A 71 12.30 -10.78 -13.59
N PRO A 72 12.27 -11.88 -14.33
CA PRO A 72 11.31 -12.10 -15.38
C PRO A 72 9.87 -11.89 -14.88
N SER A 73 9.00 -11.36 -15.72
CA SER A 73 7.61 -11.05 -15.35
C SER A 73 6.83 -12.29 -14.91
N ALA A 74 7.06 -13.43 -15.58
CA ALA A 74 6.43 -14.70 -15.23
C ALA A 74 6.76 -15.16 -13.81
N ASP A 75 8.03 -15.07 -13.40
CA ASP A 75 8.46 -15.45 -12.06
C ASP A 75 7.84 -14.57 -10.98
N LYS A 76 7.63 -13.29 -11.28
CA LYS A 76 6.98 -12.35 -10.36
C LYS A 76 5.54 -12.73 -10.10
N LYS A 77 4.81 -13.07 -11.15
CA LYS A 77 3.41 -13.49 -11.02
C LYS A 77 3.31 -14.79 -10.24
N ASP A 78 4.13 -15.79 -10.57
CA ASP A 78 4.15 -17.07 -9.89
C ASP A 78 4.51 -16.94 -8.40
N TYR A 79 5.46 -16.07 -8.06
CA TYR A 79 5.78 -15.75 -6.68
C TYR A 79 4.55 -15.20 -5.91
N LEU A 80 3.83 -14.25 -6.48
CA LEU A 80 2.62 -13.68 -5.85
C LEU A 80 1.48 -14.71 -5.77
N VAL A 81 1.34 -15.59 -6.76
CA VAL A 81 0.39 -16.73 -6.70
C VAL A 81 0.69 -17.60 -5.50
N LYS A 82 1.95 -18.01 -5.31
CA LYS A 82 2.38 -18.83 -4.18
C LYS A 82 2.14 -18.16 -2.83
N LEU A 83 2.38 -16.85 -2.72
CA LEU A 83 2.05 -16.12 -1.49
C LEU A 83 0.53 -16.12 -1.21
N THR A 84 -0.26 -15.96 -2.25
CA THR A 84 -1.73 -16.03 -2.14
C THR A 84 -2.19 -17.42 -1.69
N GLU A 85 -1.62 -18.47 -2.26
CA GLU A 85 -1.87 -19.86 -1.87
C GLU A 85 -1.49 -20.13 -0.41
N LEU A 86 -0.34 -19.61 0.05
CA LEU A 86 0.06 -19.70 1.45
C LEU A 86 -0.95 -19.04 2.39
N THR A 87 -1.46 -17.86 2.04
CA THR A 87 -2.48 -17.21 2.88
C THR A 87 -3.75 -18.05 2.97
N ARG A 88 -4.21 -18.59 1.85
CA ARG A 88 -5.39 -19.48 1.82
C ARG A 88 -5.15 -20.78 2.60
N LYS A 89 -3.98 -21.39 2.42
CA LYS A 89 -3.56 -22.59 3.16
C LYS A 89 -3.62 -22.39 4.68
N TYR A 90 -3.32 -21.19 5.15
CA TYR A 90 -3.29 -20.89 6.59
C TYR A 90 -4.52 -20.12 7.09
N GLY A 91 -5.65 -20.21 6.38
CA GLY A 91 -6.97 -19.84 6.89
C GLY A 91 -7.39 -18.40 6.64
N ILE A 92 -6.75 -17.68 5.72
CA ILE A 92 -7.23 -16.37 5.29
C ILE A 92 -8.28 -16.56 4.19
N ASP A 93 -9.53 -16.15 4.44
CA ASP A 93 -10.66 -16.26 3.53
C ASP A 93 -11.19 -14.90 3.02
N VAL A 94 -10.88 -13.80 3.71
CA VAL A 94 -11.20 -12.44 3.21
C VAL A 94 -10.48 -12.16 1.87
N PRO A 95 -10.95 -11.17 1.07
CA PRO A 95 -10.30 -10.81 -0.18
C PRO A 95 -8.83 -10.45 0.03
N ILE A 96 -7.99 -10.94 -0.88
CA ILE A 96 -6.56 -10.64 -0.90
C ILE A 96 -6.32 -9.42 -1.78
N ILE A 97 -5.48 -8.53 -1.27
CA ILE A 97 -5.01 -7.33 -1.95
C ILE A 97 -3.50 -7.38 -2.11
N THR A 98 -3.00 -6.67 -3.10
CA THR A 98 -1.56 -6.45 -3.30
C THR A 98 -1.34 -5.03 -3.79
N CYS A 99 -0.12 -4.56 -3.75
CA CYS A 99 0.25 -3.32 -4.39
C CYS A 99 1.36 -3.59 -5.41
N TRP A 100 0.98 -3.58 -6.70
CA TRP A 100 1.92 -3.64 -7.80
C TRP A 100 2.26 -2.23 -8.29
N THR A 101 3.50 -2.03 -8.67
CA THR A 101 3.89 -0.79 -9.32
C THR A 101 3.41 -0.78 -10.78
N SER A 102 3.47 0.40 -11.41
CA SER A 102 3.01 0.58 -12.79
C SER A 102 3.69 -0.36 -13.79
N GLU A 103 4.93 -0.77 -13.52
CA GLU A 103 5.67 -1.68 -14.39
C GLU A 103 5.06 -3.09 -14.41
N ALA A 104 4.52 -3.57 -13.29
CA ALA A 104 3.89 -4.90 -13.24
C ALA A 104 2.50 -4.95 -13.86
N ARG A 105 1.81 -3.83 -13.90
CA ARG A 105 0.50 -3.76 -14.55
C ARG A 105 0.56 -3.95 -16.06
N ASN A 106 1.73 -3.75 -16.64
CA ASN A 106 1.96 -3.89 -18.07
C ASN A 106 2.54 -5.26 -18.47
N VAL A 107 2.58 -6.23 -17.55
CA VAL A 107 3.01 -7.59 -17.92
C VAL A 107 1.92 -8.28 -18.78
N PRO A 108 2.31 -9.08 -19.78
CA PRO A 108 1.35 -9.73 -20.68
C PRO A 108 0.33 -10.61 -19.96
N GLU A 109 0.73 -11.24 -18.87
CA GLU A 109 -0.13 -12.15 -18.06
C GLU A 109 -1.19 -11.39 -17.26
N GLY A 110 -1.13 -10.07 -17.19
CA GLY A 110 -2.07 -9.23 -16.45
C GLY A 110 -2.04 -9.43 -14.93
N PRO A 111 -2.99 -8.84 -14.20
CA PRO A 111 -3.07 -8.94 -12.74
C PRO A 111 -3.48 -10.35 -12.30
N LEU A 112 -3.24 -10.63 -11.02
CA LEU A 112 -3.60 -11.91 -10.41
C LEU A 112 -5.12 -12.11 -10.36
N ASN A 113 -5.58 -13.31 -10.73
CA ASN A 113 -6.97 -13.68 -10.56
C ASN A 113 -7.33 -13.75 -9.05
N GLY A 114 -8.49 -13.24 -8.68
CA GLY A 114 -8.96 -13.27 -7.30
C GLY A 114 -8.22 -12.34 -6.32
N VAL A 115 -7.26 -11.55 -6.80
CA VAL A 115 -6.52 -10.55 -6.02
C VAL A 115 -6.85 -9.16 -6.54
N VAL A 116 -7.07 -8.20 -5.65
CA VAL A 116 -7.25 -6.79 -6.00
C VAL A 116 -5.92 -6.07 -5.89
N ASP A 117 -5.44 -5.55 -7.00
CA ASP A 117 -4.25 -4.69 -7.01
C ASP A 117 -4.63 -3.27 -6.61
N MET A 118 -3.90 -2.70 -5.66
CA MET A 118 -4.09 -1.34 -5.16
C MET A 118 -3.13 -0.35 -5.83
N VAL A 119 -3.43 0.93 -5.69
CA VAL A 119 -2.58 2.02 -6.16
C VAL A 119 -1.88 2.68 -4.99
N ASN A 120 -0.54 2.77 -5.04
CA ASN A 120 0.24 3.67 -4.20
C ASN A 120 0.54 4.94 -5.00
N SER A 121 0.28 6.12 -4.44
CA SER A 121 0.46 7.37 -5.17
C SER A 121 0.88 8.55 -4.29
N TYR A 122 1.94 9.22 -4.74
CA TYR A 122 2.50 10.43 -4.12
C TYR A 122 2.64 11.53 -5.19
N PRO A 123 1.52 12.05 -5.73
CA PRO A 123 1.53 12.87 -6.94
C PRO A 123 2.02 14.31 -6.72
N ARG A 124 2.12 14.75 -5.47
CA ARG A 124 2.45 16.13 -5.11
C ARG A 124 1.48 17.12 -5.80
N TRP A 125 1.96 18.07 -6.59
CA TRP A 125 1.11 19.03 -7.32
C TRP A 125 0.55 18.47 -8.64
N GLU A 126 1.18 17.45 -9.23
CA GLU A 126 0.79 16.91 -10.53
C GLU A 126 -0.21 15.75 -10.40
N ILE A 127 -1.38 16.04 -9.78
CA ILE A 127 -2.37 15.01 -9.44
C ILE A 127 -2.82 14.25 -10.70
N GLU A 128 -3.30 14.96 -11.71
CA GLU A 128 -3.84 14.33 -12.92
C GLU A 128 -2.76 13.59 -13.71
N LYS A 129 -1.62 14.20 -13.93
CA LYS A 129 -0.51 13.61 -14.67
C LYS A 129 0.02 12.33 -14.01
N ASN A 130 0.23 12.35 -12.70
CA ASN A 130 0.85 11.23 -11.99
C ASN A 130 -0.20 10.24 -11.48
N PHE A 131 -1.19 10.69 -10.73
CA PHE A 131 -2.19 9.81 -10.15
C PHE A 131 -3.24 9.38 -11.19
N GLY A 132 -3.72 10.30 -12.03
CA GLY A 132 -4.67 9.99 -13.11
C GLY A 132 -4.12 8.92 -14.05
N ARG A 133 -2.84 8.98 -14.41
CA ARG A 133 -2.17 7.94 -15.20
C ARG A 133 -2.21 6.56 -14.52
N LEU A 134 -1.91 6.50 -13.21
CA LEU A 134 -1.96 5.25 -12.45
C LEU A 134 -3.38 4.68 -12.37
N ILE A 135 -4.38 5.55 -12.17
CA ILE A 135 -5.80 5.17 -12.16
C ILE A 135 -6.20 4.55 -13.51
N ASN A 136 -5.84 5.19 -14.62
CA ASN A 136 -6.16 4.68 -15.95
C ASN A 136 -5.49 3.32 -16.21
N GLN A 137 -4.26 3.12 -15.77
CA GLN A 137 -3.59 1.81 -15.83
C GLN A 137 -4.33 0.77 -15.01
N GLN A 138 -4.78 1.13 -13.80
CA GLN A 138 -5.51 0.27 -12.90
C GLN A 138 -6.84 -0.19 -13.53
N LEU A 139 -7.64 0.74 -14.02
CA LEU A 139 -8.91 0.45 -14.69
C LEU A 139 -8.74 -0.47 -15.90
N LYS A 140 -7.66 -0.28 -16.68
CA LYS A 140 -7.35 -1.11 -17.83
C LYS A 140 -6.90 -2.52 -17.42
N SER A 141 -6.08 -2.64 -16.37
CA SER A 141 -5.48 -3.92 -15.98
C SER A 141 -6.43 -4.83 -15.19
N GLN A 142 -7.42 -4.26 -14.49
CA GLN A 142 -8.37 -5.03 -13.68
C GLN A 142 -9.81 -4.46 -13.80
N PRO A 143 -10.41 -4.56 -14.98
CA PRO A 143 -11.76 -4.05 -15.19
C PRO A 143 -12.77 -4.71 -14.25
N GLY A 144 -13.69 -3.91 -13.71
CA GLY A 144 -14.72 -4.38 -12.79
C GLY A 144 -14.28 -4.67 -11.35
N LYS A 145 -12.98 -4.49 -11.02
CA LYS A 145 -12.51 -4.58 -9.63
C LYS A 145 -12.60 -3.22 -8.93
N PRO A 146 -12.75 -3.20 -7.59
CA PRO A 146 -12.78 -1.95 -6.84
C PRO A 146 -11.46 -1.19 -6.95
N LEU A 147 -11.55 0.14 -7.04
CA LEU A 147 -10.38 1.02 -6.94
C LEU A 147 -10.07 1.29 -5.47
N ILE A 148 -8.88 0.89 -5.05
CA ILE A 148 -8.39 1.08 -3.67
C ILE A 148 -7.00 1.71 -3.74
N SER A 149 -6.75 2.72 -2.93
CA SER A 149 -5.40 3.23 -2.68
C SER A 149 -4.82 2.56 -1.44
N GLY A 150 -3.73 1.82 -1.61
CA GLY A 150 -2.98 1.21 -0.52
C GLY A 150 -2.11 2.22 0.22
N GLU A 151 -1.60 3.21 -0.51
CA GLU A 151 -0.86 4.35 0.03
C GLU A 151 -1.22 5.61 -0.75
N LEU A 152 -2.05 6.46 -0.17
CA LEU A 152 -2.30 7.80 -0.68
C LEU A 152 -1.46 8.80 0.11
N GLN A 153 -0.82 9.74 -0.58
CA GLN A 153 0.07 10.73 0.02
C GLN A 153 -0.54 11.42 1.25
N GLY A 154 -0.04 11.07 2.43
CA GLY A 154 -0.38 11.70 3.71
C GLY A 154 0.69 12.66 4.23
N GLY A 155 1.71 12.93 3.42
CA GLY A 155 2.87 13.74 3.75
C GLY A 155 4.11 13.29 2.99
N TRP A 156 5.29 13.53 3.56
CA TRP A 156 6.58 12.99 3.12
C TRP A 156 7.59 13.03 4.26
N TYR A 157 8.60 12.18 4.21
CA TYR A 157 9.64 12.13 5.23
C TYR A 157 10.64 13.32 5.14
N SER A 158 11.39 13.52 6.21
CA SER A 158 12.51 14.44 6.23
C SER A 158 13.74 13.77 5.62
N ASP A 159 14.41 14.48 4.70
CA ASP A 159 15.64 13.97 4.08
C ASP A 159 16.85 14.30 4.95
N VAL A 160 17.81 13.40 5.05
CA VAL A 160 19.13 13.68 5.65
C VAL A 160 19.82 14.74 4.79
N ALA A 161 20.26 15.83 5.44
CA ALA A 161 20.84 17.01 4.79
C ALA A 161 19.94 17.71 3.76
N GLY A 162 18.64 17.44 3.79
CA GLY A 162 17.64 18.01 2.88
C GLY A 162 16.51 18.73 3.57
N LYS A 163 15.32 18.70 2.95
CA LYS A 163 14.13 19.37 3.48
C LYS A 163 13.48 18.54 4.59
N LEU A 164 13.03 19.23 5.63
CA LEU A 164 12.19 18.65 6.68
C LEU A 164 10.80 18.30 6.12
N SER A 165 10.11 17.33 6.70
CA SER A 165 8.83 16.81 6.25
C SER A 165 7.78 17.90 5.99
N TRP A 166 7.66 18.89 6.89
CA TRP A 166 6.73 20.03 6.75
C TRP A 166 7.18 21.13 5.79
N LYS A 167 8.41 21.06 5.29
CA LYS A 167 8.97 21.97 4.27
C LYS A 167 9.05 21.31 2.89
N GLN A 168 8.61 20.08 2.75
CA GLN A 168 8.58 19.39 1.48
C GLN A 168 7.55 20.05 0.55
N ASP A 169 7.89 20.16 -0.71
CA ASP A 169 6.99 20.75 -1.70
C ASP A 169 5.89 19.75 -2.13
N GLY A 170 4.68 20.26 -2.37
CA GLY A 170 3.55 19.46 -2.83
C GLY A 170 2.97 18.49 -1.78
N VAL A 171 3.25 18.70 -0.49
CA VAL A 171 2.75 17.84 0.60
C VAL A 171 1.94 18.60 1.66
N ALA A 172 1.51 19.82 1.34
CA ALA A 172 0.66 20.60 2.24
C ALA A 172 -0.65 19.87 2.59
N PRO A 173 -1.26 20.14 3.76
CA PRO A 173 -2.54 19.52 4.13
C PRO A 173 -3.66 19.67 3.10
N VAL A 174 -3.76 20.82 2.46
CA VAL A 174 -4.73 21.06 1.37
C VAL A 174 -4.47 20.15 0.17
N GLN A 175 -3.21 19.84 -0.12
CA GLN A 175 -2.86 18.97 -1.22
C GLN A 175 -3.36 17.53 -0.98
N THR A 176 -3.21 17.01 0.23
CA THR A 176 -3.77 15.69 0.58
C THR A 176 -5.29 15.68 0.44
N GLN A 177 -5.98 16.75 0.83
CA GLN A 177 -7.42 16.88 0.62
C GLN A 177 -7.78 16.85 -0.88
N ASN A 178 -7.08 17.60 -1.71
CA ASN A 178 -7.32 17.64 -3.16
C ASN A 178 -7.09 16.28 -3.82
N ILE A 179 -6.01 15.58 -3.44
CA ILE A 179 -5.72 14.22 -3.94
C ILE A 179 -6.84 13.26 -3.54
N THR A 180 -7.35 13.38 -2.32
CA THR A 180 -8.46 12.55 -1.82
C THR A 180 -9.75 12.81 -2.59
N LEU A 181 -10.11 14.08 -2.77
CA LEU A 181 -11.31 14.44 -3.55
C LEU A 181 -11.19 13.95 -4.99
N TYR A 182 -10.02 14.08 -5.60
CA TYR A 182 -9.75 13.55 -6.93
C TYR A 182 -9.91 12.03 -6.98
N ALA A 183 -9.39 11.30 -5.98
CA ALA A 183 -9.57 9.86 -5.89
C ALA A 183 -11.05 9.47 -5.82
N LEU A 184 -11.83 10.13 -4.96
CA LEU A 184 -13.28 9.90 -4.83
C LEU A 184 -14.01 10.19 -6.14
N GLN A 185 -13.69 11.30 -6.82
CA GLN A 185 -14.24 11.65 -8.13
C GLN A 185 -13.94 10.58 -9.19
N ARG A 186 -12.80 9.89 -9.08
CA ARG A 186 -12.39 8.82 -10.00
C ARG A 186 -12.90 7.43 -9.59
N GLY A 187 -13.77 7.34 -8.56
CA GLY A 187 -14.46 6.12 -8.16
C GLY A 187 -13.70 5.25 -7.15
N PHE A 188 -12.74 5.80 -6.41
CA PHE A 188 -12.12 5.06 -5.32
C PHE A 188 -13.12 4.80 -4.21
N CYS A 189 -13.18 3.53 -3.77
CA CYS A 189 -14.04 3.07 -2.68
C CYS A 189 -13.25 2.75 -1.39
N GLY A 190 -11.92 2.79 -1.44
CA GLY A 190 -11.05 2.59 -0.28
C GLY A 190 -9.79 3.44 -0.38
N ILE A 191 -9.43 4.11 0.71
CA ILE A 191 -8.24 4.96 0.79
C ILE A 191 -7.51 4.68 2.10
N SER A 192 -6.23 4.34 1.99
CA SER A 192 -5.29 4.26 3.10
C SER A 192 -4.23 5.34 2.94
N TYR A 193 -4.08 6.20 3.93
CA TYR A 193 -3.07 7.26 3.86
C TYR A 193 -1.72 6.77 4.37
N TYR A 194 -0.67 7.07 3.64
CA TYR A 194 0.69 6.90 4.09
C TYR A 194 1.39 8.27 4.22
N MET A 195 1.58 8.78 5.45
CA MET A 195 1.19 8.19 6.72
C MET A 195 0.05 8.99 7.35
N THR A 196 -0.76 8.31 8.17
CA THR A 196 -1.75 8.99 9.04
C THR A 196 -1.10 9.42 10.35
N VAL A 197 -0.24 8.58 10.91
CA VAL A 197 0.48 8.79 12.17
C VAL A 197 1.97 8.80 11.90
N GLY A 198 2.67 9.81 12.35
CA GLY A 198 4.11 9.88 12.32
C GLY A 198 4.77 8.91 13.30
N GLY A 199 6.06 8.66 13.11
CA GLY A 199 6.83 7.77 13.94
C GLY A 199 8.25 8.27 14.17
N THR A 200 8.98 7.56 15.03
CA THR A 200 10.39 7.80 15.32
C THR A 200 11.17 6.54 15.01
N ASN A 201 12.22 6.64 14.21
CA ASN A 201 13.16 5.54 14.02
C ASN A 201 14.04 5.43 15.28
N PHE A 202 14.29 4.20 15.73
CA PHE A 202 15.12 3.97 16.89
C PHE A 202 16.59 3.88 16.48
N ASP A 203 17.46 4.50 17.24
CA ASP A 203 18.91 4.45 17.11
C ASP A 203 19.35 4.67 15.63
N ASP A 204 20.14 3.77 15.08
CA ASP A 204 20.63 3.76 13.69
C ASP A 204 19.74 2.99 12.68
N TRP A 205 18.52 2.68 13.06
CA TRP A 205 17.59 1.89 12.22
C TRP A 205 16.91 2.69 11.10
N ALA A 206 17.10 4.00 11.07
CA ALA A 206 16.64 4.81 9.94
C ALA A 206 17.32 4.39 8.63
N SER A 207 16.60 4.50 7.52
CA SER A 207 17.26 4.33 6.22
C SER A 207 18.27 5.46 6.02
N ARG A 208 19.31 5.22 5.20
CA ARG A 208 20.34 6.23 4.90
C ARG A 208 19.83 7.56 4.33
N GLN A 209 18.56 7.62 3.92
CA GLN A 209 17.94 8.82 3.35
C GLN A 209 17.04 9.54 4.35
N THR A 210 16.61 8.87 5.42
CA THR A 210 15.64 9.38 6.38
C THR A 210 16.32 9.75 7.68
N THR A 211 15.78 10.78 8.35
CA THR A 211 16.20 11.18 9.69
C THR A 211 15.63 10.25 10.75
N THR A 212 16.11 10.38 12.02
CA THR A 212 15.53 9.69 13.17
C THR A 212 14.03 9.98 13.28
N THR A 213 13.62 11.25 13.11
CA THR A 213 12.21 11.59 13.01
C THR A 213 11.60 11.04 11.71
N TYR A 214 10.54 10.28 11.84
CA TYR A 214 9.68 9.85 10.73
C TYR A 214 8.28 10.42 10.91
N ASP A 215 8.21 11.68 11.34
CA ASP A 215 6.96 12.44 11.52
C ASP A 215 6.11 12.47 10.25
N PHE A 216 6.76 12.51 9.10
CA PHE A 216 6.15 12.47 7.78
C PHE A 216 5.24 13.67 7.48
N ALA A 217 5.21 14.69 8.33
CA ALA A 217 4.16 15.71 8.38
C ALA A 217 2.74 15.06 8.37
N ALA A 218 2.60 13.92 9.02
CA ALA A 218 1.38 13.13 9.08
C ALA A 218 0.27 13.88 9.83
N ALA A 219 -0.96 13.38 9.74
CA ALA A 219 -2.12 13.99 10.41
C ALA A 219 -1.98 13.99 11.94
N ILE A 220 -1.35 12.95 12.48
CA ILE A 220 -0.95 12.83 13.88
C ILE A 220 0.57 12.76 13.89
N SER A 221 1.21 13.74 14.52
CA SER A 221 2.67 13.82 14.62
C SER A 221 3.24 12.71 15.49
N GLU A 222 4.56 12.45 15.40
CA GLU A 222 5.25 11.42 16.19
C GLU A 222 5.09 11.57 17.71
N ASN A 223 4.83 12.79 18.20
CA ASN A 223 4.53 13.07 19.61
C ASN A 223 3.03 12.94 19.97
N GLY A 224 2.18 12.48 19.05
CA GLY A 224 0.74 12.32 19.25
C GLY A 224 -0.11 13.58 19.04
N SER A 225 0.50 14.74 18.73
CA SER A 225 -0.27 15.97 18.48
C SER A 225 -0.99 15.92 17.13
N VAL A 226 -2.19 16.50 17.07
CA VAL A 226 -2.97 16.61 15.83
C VAL A 226 -2.77 17.97 15.17
N ASN A 227 -2.80 18.01 13.84
CA ASN A 227 -2.52 19.20 13.05
C ASN A 227 -3.65 19.53 12.05
N GLU A 228 -3.40 20.46 11.12
CA GLU A 228 -4.38 20.84 10.10
C GLU A 228 -4.76 19.67 9.19
N ARG A 229 -3.83 18.77 8.85
CA ARG A 229 -4.13 17.59 8.04
C ARG A 229 -5.13 16.67 8.72
N PHE A 230 -5.04 16.50 10.03
CA PHE A 230 -6.03 15.76 10.80
C PHE A 230 -7.42 16.40 10.70
N ARG A 231 -7.51 17.72 10.84
CA ARG A 231 -8.79 18.44 10.70
C ARG A 231 -9.40 18.25 9.31
N ARG A 232 -8.57 18.26 8.26
CA ARG A 232 -9.02 17.99 6.89
C ARG A 232 -9.48 16.55 6.69
N PHE A 233 -8.77 15.58 7.25
CA PHE A 233 -9.19 14.17 7.24
C PHE A 233 -10.53 13.97 7.94
N ARG A 234 -10.72 14.63 9.07
CA ARG A 234 -11.99 14.61 9.78
C ARG A 234 -13.12 15.19 8.92
N GLY A 235 -12.93 16.33 8.30
CA GLY A 235 -13.93 16.91 7.38
C GLY A 235 -14.26 15.99 6.20
N LEU A 236 -13.26 15.33 5.61
CA LEU A 236 -13.47 14.31 4.57
C LEU A 236 -14.25 13.09 5.09
N ALA A 237 -13.96 12.64 6.31
CA ALA A 237 -14.68 11.52 6.93
C ALA A 237 -16.15 11.89 7.22
N GLU A 238 -16.43 13.11 7.68
CA GLU A 238 -17.78 13.64 7.86
C GLU A 238 -18.55 13.70 6.54
N LEU A 239 -17.92 14.21 5.47
CA LEU A 239 -18.47 14.21 4.10
C LEU A 239 -18.85 12.78 3.65
N LEU A 240 -17.93 11.83 3.85
CA LEU A 240 -18.17 10.42 3.45
C LEU A 240 -19.23 9.76 4.32
N LYS A 241 -19.33 10.08 5.58
CA LYS A 241 -20.39 9.60 6.47
C LYS A 241 -21.76 10.06 5.99
N GLU A 242 -21.87 11.29 5.54
CA GLU A 242 -23.15 11.87 5.06
C GLU A 242 -23.48 11.43 3.63
N HIS A 243 -22.49 11.45 2.73
CA HIS A 243 -22.72 11.29 1.30
C HIS A 243 -22.10 10.02 0.68
N GLY A 244 -21.34 9.24 1.43
CA GLY A 244 -20.56 8.12 0.90
C GLY A 244 -21.38 7.10 0.13
N THR A 245 -22.59 6.78 0.57
CA THR A 245 -23.49 5.87 -0.15
C THR A 245 -23.92 6.44 -1.51
N LYS A 246 -24.16 7.75 -1.58
CA LYS A 246 -24.51 8.42 -2.85
C LYS A 246 -23.31 8.45 -3.79
N ILE A 247 -22.13 8.78 -3.25
CA ILE A 247 -20.86 8.80 -4.02
C ILE A 247 -20.56 7.40 -4.58
N ALA A 248 -20.70 6.35 -3.78
CA ALA A 248 -20.43 4.97 -4.20
C ALA A 248 -21.41 4.45 -5.28
N ARG A 249 -22.60 5.04 -5.38
CA ARG A 249 -23.62 4.70 -6.38
C ARG A 249 -23.59 5.63 -7.60
N ALA A 250 -22.82 6.70 -7.55
CA ALA A 250 -22.74 7.63 -8.67
C ALA A 250 -22.10 6.94 -9.88
N VAL A 251 -22.74 7.07 -11.04
CA VAL A 251 -22.17 6.62 -12.31
C VAL A 251 -21.10 7.62 -12.72
N LEU A 252 -19.88 7.12 -12.94
CA LEU A 252 -18.81 7.96 -13.50
C LEU A 252 -19.17 8.30 -14.93
N THR A 253 -19.53 9.54 -15.18
CA THR A 253 -19.72 10.04 -16.55
C THR A 253 -18.32 10.32 -17.13
N PRO A 254 -17.97 9.72 -18.27
CA PRO A 254 -16.72 10.10 -18.95
C PRO A 254 -16.73 11.60 -19.25
N VAL A 255 -15.66 12.28 -18.89
CA VAL A 255 -15.42 13.69 -19.27
C VAL A 255 -14.71 13.70 -20.61
#